data_4bfd8c3a9101c1c2ffd4b112ab2431ea
#
_entry.id   4bfd8c3a9101c1c2ffd4b112ab2431ea
#
_cell.length_a   1.000
_cell.length_b   1.000
_cell.length_c   1.000
_cell.angle_alpha   90.00
_cell.angle_beta   90.00
_cell.angle_gamma   90.00
#
_symmetry.space_group_name_H-M   'P 1'
#
loop_
_entity.id
_entity.type
_entity.pdbx_description
1 polymer ?
#
loop_
_entity_poly.entity_id
_entity_poly.type
_entity_poly.pdbx_seq_one_letter_code
_entity_poly.pdbx_strand_id
1 'polypeptide(L)'
;MTGIGRYTYELAKGLRDAKILADIKFQFLLGWVDDPETLIQKYHSGDQSGTHGPANPIKQAIHNTARSVFWAISPTIKGIISYPYKDYFYHSPSFVLPHFAGNCVSTVHDMSAFRVPQYHPHVRVLYQQDIFPHLTKKGSLFITDSEFSRTELLDFFPVNPERVVSVPLGVDPLFQVRSAAMIEATLAKYGLKPGRYALSVGTIEPRKNIEALIDTYATLPPELRAEYPLVLVGGHGWNSASIHEKIARYSQEGWLKYPRFVPDQDLAFIYSGARLFACISHYEGFGLPVLEAMASGIPVISSDAASLPEVGGDAVVYVKPKQPEQIRASLIQVLSDDQQCQDLAIKGLEQAKLFNWERTAHQTIEAYRRIT
;
A
#
# COMPACT_ATOMS: atom_id res chain seq x y z
N MET A 1 7.28 -4.01 5.41
CA MET A 1 6.57 -4.95 4.48
C MET A 1 5.88 -4.16 3.37
N THR A 2 5.69 -4.71 2.14
CA THR A 2 4.87 -4.04 1.09
C THR A 2 3.39 -4.17 1.42
N GLY A 3 2.52 -3.30 0.85
CA GLY A 3 1.07 -3.37 1.07
C GLY A 3 0.47 -4.74 0.74
N ILE A 4 0.82 -5.33 -0.43
CA ILE A 4 0.36 -6.68 -0.83
C ILE A 4 0.90 -7.76 0.13
N GLY A 5 2.14 -7.63 0.58
CA GLY A 5 2.71 -8.56 1.55
C GLY A 5 1.98 -8.51 2.89
N ARG A 6 1.64 -7.32 3.37
CA ARG A 6 0.85 -7.13 4.60
C ARG A 6 -0.56 -7.71 4.46
N TYR A 7 -1.24 -7.39 3.36
CA TYR A 7 -2.54 -7.99 3.05
C TYR A 7 -2.49 -9.52 3.10
N THR A 8 -1.53 -10.11 2.38
CA THR A 8 -1.40 -11.59 2.31
C THR A 8 -1.22 -12.21 3.69
N TYR A 9 -0.36 -11.60 4.51
CA TYR A 9 -0.10 -12.09 5.87
C TYR A 9 -1.30 -11.94 6.79
N GLU A 10 -1.86 -10.74 6.87
CA GLU A 10 -2.97 -10.45 7.78
C GLU A 10 -4.23 -11.23 7.41
N LEU A 11 -4.50 -11.36 6.11
CA LEU A 11 -5.59 -12.21 5.64
C LEU A 11 -5.36 -13.68 6.01
N ALA A 12 -4.18 -14.24 5.73
CA ALA A 12 -3.85 -15.62 6.06
C ALA A 12 -3.99 -15.90 7.56
N LYS A 13 -3.49 -14.99 8.41
CA LYS A 13 -3.65 -15.04 9.85
C LYS A 13 -5.13 -14.99 10.28
N GLY A 14 -5.88 -14.02 9.77
CA GLY A 14 -7.30 -13.87 10.08
C GLY A 14 -8.15 -15.06 9.65
N LEU A 15 -7.88 -15.64 8.48
CA LEU A 15 -8.56 -16.85 8.01
C LEU A 15 -8.27 -18.06 8.90
N ARG A 16 -7.01 -18.24 9.34
CA ARG A 16 -6.62 -19.30 10.27
C ARG A 16 -7.31 -19.13 11.64
N ASP A 17 -7.26 -17.91 12.17
CA ASP A 17 -7.73 -17.60 13.53
C ASP A 17 -9.27 -17.65 13.62
N ALA A 18 -9.97 -17.39 12.53
CA ALA A 18 -11.43 -17.48 12.45
C ALA A 18 -11.96 -18.89 12.69
N LYS A 19 -11.19 -19.95 12.41
CA LYS A 19 -11.56 -21.38 12.62
C LYS A 19 -12.88 -21.79 11.95
N ILE A 20 -13.31 -21.08 10.93
CA ILE A 20 -14.58 -21.31 10.20
C ILE A 20 -14.35 -22.24 9.00
N LEU A 21 -13.16 -22.19 8.40
CA LEU A 21 -12.78 -23.01 7.27
C LEU A 21 -12.36 -24.41 7.76
N ALA A 22 -12.81 -25.43 7.06
CA ALA A 22 -12.55 -26.83 7.44
C ALA A 22 -11.06 -27.19 7.40
N ASP A 23 -10.34 -26.67 6.39
CA ASP A 23 -8.89 -26.81 6.23
C ASP A 23 -8.35 -25.64 5.39
N ILE A 24 -7.11 -25.21 5.69
CA ILE A 24 -6.40 -24.17 4.96
C ILE A 24 -4.98 -24.66 4.66
N LYS A 25 -4.52 -24.46 3.42
CA LYS A 25 -3.15 -24.72 2.99
C LYS A 25 -2.53 -23.45 2.44
N PHE A 26 -1.32 -23.12 2.86
CA PHE A 26 -0.62 -21.93 2.38
C PHE A 26 0.43 -22.31 1.34
N GLN A 27 0.32 -21.77 0.12
CA GLN A 27 1.32 -21.95 -0.93
C GLN A 27 2.24 -20.74 -1.02
N PHE A 28 3.55 -20.97 -0.85
CA PHE A 28 4.58 -19.95 -1.02
C PHE A 28 5.57 -20.37 -2.10
N LEU A 29 5.70 -19.56 -3.16
CA LEU A 29 6.48 -19.90 -4.36
C LEU A 29 6.01 -21.23 -4.96
N LEU A 30 6.84 -22.26 -4.88
CA LEU A 30 6.57 -23.62 -5.39
C LEU A 30 6.48 -24.64 -4.24
N GLY A 31 6.22 -24.21 -3.01
CA GLY A 31 6.12 -25.08 -1.84
C GLY A 31 4.92 -24.77 -0.98
N TRP A 32 4.66 -25.65 -0.02
CA TRP A 32 3.63 -25.48 1.00
C TRP A 32 4.24 -24.99 2.30
N VAL A 33 3.47 -24.23 3.06
CA VAL A 33 3.84 -23.67 4.36
C VAL A 33 2.65 -23.90 5.31
N ASP A 34 2.93 -24.47 6.47
CA ASP A 34 1.89 -24.79 7.45
C ASP A 34 1.42 -23.57 8.24
N ASP A 35 2.32 -22.56 8.39
CA ASP A 35 2.02 -21.36 9.15
C ASP A 35 2.41 -20.10 8.37
N PRO A 36 1.49 -19.12 8.23
CA PRO A 36 1.79 -17.84 7.59
C PRO A 36 2.89 -17.04 8.30
N GLU A 37 3.15 -17.26 9.59
CA GLU A 37 4.24 -16.61 10.33
C GLU A 37 5.62 -17.01 9.79
N THR A 38 5.77 -18.22 9.28
CA THR A 38 7.02 -18.66 8.63
C THR A 38 7.31 -17.89 7.35
N LEU A 39 6.30 -17.30 6.71
CA LEU A 39 6.47 -16.47 5.52
C LEU A 39 7.20 -15.16 5.83
N ILE A 40 6.88 -14.53 6.97
CA ILE A 40 7.56 -13.30 7.42
C ILE A 40 9.02 -13.57 7.70
N GLN A 41 9.32 -14.64 8.42
CA GLN A 41 10.72 -14.99 8.75
C GLN A 41 11.54 -15.20 7.48
N LYS A 42 10.99 -15.90 6.48
CA LYS A 42 11.63 -16.10 5.19
C LYS A 42 11.78 -14.80 4.38
N TYR A 43 10.81 -13.90 4.48
CA TYR A 43 10.85 -12.60 3.81
C TYR A 43 11.92 -11.70 4.42
N HIS A 44 11.99 -11.60 5.75
CA HIS A 44 12.99 -10.80 6.44
C HIS A 44 14.42 -11.37 6.33
N SER A 45 14.58 -12.68 6.24
CA SER A 45 15.90 -13.30 6.03
C SER A 45 16.43 -13.16 4.61
N GLY A 46 15.55 -12.98 3.61
CA GLY A 46 15.94 -12.80 2.21
C GLY A 46 16.35 -11.37 1.84
N ASP A 47 15.91 -10.37 2.59
CA ASP A 47 16.08 -8.96 2.23
C ASP A 47 17.36 -8.31 2.78
N GLN A 48 18.17 -9.03 3.56
CA GLN A 48 19.45 -8.51 4.07
C GLN A 48 20.60 -8.49 3.05
N SER A 49 20.38 -8.98 1.82
CA SER A 49 21.42 -9.04 0.78
C SER A 49 21.39 -7.88 -0.23
N GLY A 50 20.57 -6.86 0.00
CA GLY A 50 20.41 -5.69 -0.89
C GLY A 50 21.51 -4.64 -0.77
N THR A 51 22.80 -5.02 -0.90
CA THR A 51 23.85 -4.06 -1.23
C THR A 51 23.72 -3.66 -2.69
N HIS A 52 23.02 -2.56 -2.97
CA HIS A 52 22.99 -1.93 -4.28
C HIS A 52 24.33 -1.24 -4.59
N GLY A 53 25.32 -2.04 -4.95
CA GLY A 53 26.43 -1.55 -5.78
C GLY A 53 25.95 -1.35 -7.22
N PRO A 54 26.70 -0.62 -8.08
CA PRO A 54 26.32 -0.40 -9.47
C PRO A 54 26.08 -1.76 -10.15
N ALA A 55 24.84 -1.99 -10.55
CA ALA A 55 24.41 -3.29 -11.08
C ALA A 55 25.13 -3.58 -12.40
N ASN A 56 25.88 -4.68 -12.44
CA ASN A 56 26.46 -5.18 -13.68
C ASN A 56 25.30 -5.46 -14.67
N PRO A 57 25.24 -4.78 -15.85
CA PRO A 57 24.12 -4.86 -16.77
C PRO A 57 23.87 -6.30 -17.26
N ILE A 58 24.90 -7.14 -17.34
CA ILE A 58 24.79 -8.54 -17.73
C ILE A 58 24.10 -9.36 -16.64
N LYS A 59 24.46 -9.16 -15.35
CA LYS A 59 23.79 -9.83 -14.22
C LYS A 59 22.32 -9.41 -14.13
N GLN A 60 22.04 -8.16 -14.39
CA GLN A 60 20.66 -7.63 -14.40
C GLN A 60 19.83 -8.20 -15.55
N ALA A 61 20.41 -8.35 -16.76
CA ALA A 61 19.75 -8.98 -17.89
C ALA A 61 19.46 -10.47 -17.62
N ILE A 62 20.42 -11.23 -17.09
CA ILE A 62 20.24 -12.63 -16.71
C ILE A 62 19.15 -12.76 -15.64
N HIS A 63 19.18 -11.92 -14.59
CA HIS A 63 18.18 -11.92 -13.54
C HIS A 63 16.78 -11.59 -14.07
N ASN A 64 16.65 -10.60 -14.98
CA ASN A 64 15.38 -10.24 -15.61
C ASN A 64 14.86 -11.37 -16.51
N THR A 65 15.72 -12.05 -17.28
CA THR A 65 15.33 -13.17 -18.12
C THR A 65 14.87 -14.38 -17.29
N ALA A 66 15.64 -14.74 -16.24
CA ALA A 66 15.26 -15.81 -15.32
C ALA A 66 13.93 -15.53 -14.62
N ARG A 67 13.72 -14.27 -14.21
CA ARG A 67 12.48 -13.81 -13.61
C ARG A 67 11.31 -13.91 -14.60
N SER A 68 11.49 -13.50 -15.86
CA SER A 68 10.45 -13.59 -16.89
C SER A 68 10.07 -15.04 -17.19
N VAL A 69 11.04 -15.92 -17.31
CA VAL A 69 10.81 -17.38 -17.49
C VAL A 69 10.07 -17.96 -16.27
N PHE A 70 10.51 -17.62 -15.06
CA PHE A 70 9.82 -18.05 -13.83
C PHE A 70 8.35 -17.61 -13.83
N TRP A 71 8.06 -16.36 -14.17
CA TRP A 71 6.68 -15.86 -14.22
C TRP A 71 5.83 -16.55 -15.28
N ALA A 72 6.43 -16.89 -16.44
CA ALA A 72 5.72 -17.58 -17.52
C ALA A 72 5.34 -19.03 -17.16
N ILE A 73 6.22 -19.76 -16.46
CA ILE A 73 6.00 -21.18 -16.14
C ILE A 73 5.36 -21.41 -14.76
N SER A 74 5.49 -20.45 -13.85
CA SER A 74 5.02 -20.61 -12.46
C SER A 74 3.52 -20.91 -12.33
N PRO A 75 2.60 -20.35 -13.14
CA PRO A 75 1.18 -20.71 -13.06
C PRO A 75 0.92 -22.18 -13.35
N THR A 76 1.64 -22.77 -14.30
CA THR A 76 1.53 -24.19 -14.65
C THR A 76 2.09 -25.09 -13.56
N ILE A 77 3.30 -24.76 -13.06
CA ILE A 77 3.93 -25.55 -12.00
C ILE A 77 3.09 -25.47 -10.71
N LYS A 78 2.61 -24.28 -10.35
CA LYS A 78 1.70 -24.13 -9.21
C LYS A 78 0.43 -24.94 -9.36
N GLY A 79 -0.13 -25.01 -10.58
CA GLY A 79 -1.29 -25.84 -10.87
C GLY A 79 -1.02 -27.34 -10.65
N ILE A 80 0.14 -27.84 -11.09
CA ILE A 80 0.55 -29.24 -10.88
C ILE A 80 0.71 -29.52 -9.37
N ILE A 81 1.42 -28.65 -8.64
CA ILE A 81 1.66 -28.79 -7.20
C ILE A 81 0.34 -28.75 -6.41
N SER A 82 -0.65 -27.96 -6.87
CA SER A 82 -1.93 -27.81 -6.24
C SER A 82 -2.95 -28.89 -6.65
N TYR A 83 -2.63 -29.77 -7.59
CA TYR A 83 -3.57 -30.80 -8.07
C TYR A 83 -4.11 -31.73 -6.99
N PRO A 84 -3.33 -32.14 -5.95
CA PRO A 84 -3.87 -32.94 -4.83
C PRO A 84 -5.00 -32.23 -4.06
N TYR A 85 -5.11 -30.92 -4.20
CA TYR A 85 -6.11 -30.06 -3.52
C TYR A 85 -7.19 -29.56 -4.49
N LYS A 86 -7.44 -30.26 -5.61
CA LYS A 86 -8.41 -29.87 -6.64
C LYS A 86 -9.84 -29.66 -6.14
N ASP A 87 -10.18 -30.28 -5.02
CA ASP A 87 -11.49 -30.17 -4.36
C ASP A 87 -11.59 -28.97 -3.41
N TYR A 88 -10.49 -28.21 -3.25
CA TYR A 88 -10.46 -26.92 -2.58
C TYR A 88 -10.78 -25.81 -3.58
N PHE A 89 -10.99 -24.59 -3.10
CA PHE A 89 -10.83 -23.39 -3.92
C PHE A 89 -9.45 -22.79 -3.68
N TYR A 90 -8.91 -22.14 -4.70
CA TYR A 90 -7.61 -21.48 -4.62
C TYR A 90 -7.80 -19.96 -4.52
N HIS A 91 -7.29 -19.32 -3.45
CA HIS A 91 -7.27 -17.86 -3.36
C HIS A 91 -5.86 -17.32 -3.63
N SER A 92 -5.71 -16.54 -4.70
CA SER A 92 -4.51 -15.75 -4.96
C SER A 92 -4.66 -14.35 -4.35
N PRO A 93 -3.75 -13.93 -3.44
CA PRO A 93 -3.74 -12.57 -2.90
C PRO A 93 -3.24 -11.53 -3.92
N SER A 94 -3.36 -11.82 -5.20
CA SER A 94 -3.00 -10.95 -6.32
C SER A 94 -3.78 -11.37 -7.57
N PHE A 95 -3.62 -10.61 -8.66
CA PHE A 95 -4.26 -10.89 -9.96
C PHE A 95 -3.63 -12.08 -10.74
N VAL A 96 -2.66 -12.79 -10.18
CA VAL A 96 -2.03 -13.94 -10.87
C VAL A 96 -2.63 -15.24 -10.36
N LEU A 97 -3.40 -15.94 -11.20
CA LEU A 97 -3.95 -17.26 -10.89
C LEU A 97 -3.10 -18.38 -11.46
N PRO A 98 -2.91 -19.50 -10.73
CA PRO A 98 -2.32 -20.72 -11.26
C PRO A 98 -3.29 -21.42 -12.23
N HIS A 99 -2.81 -22.44 -12.94
CA HIS A 99 -3.67 -23.36 -13.67
C HIS A 99 -4.33 -24.38 -12.72
N PHE A 100 -5.16 -23.90 -11.83
CA PHE A 100 -5.88 -24.70 -10.85
C PHE A 100 -7.17 -25.29 -11.44
N ALA A 101 -7.51 -26.52 -11.07
CA ALA A 101 -8.66 -27.24 -11.66
C ALA A 101 -10.01 -26.84 -11.03
N GLY A 102 -10.00 -26.38 -9.77
CA GLY A 102 -11.20 -25.98 -9.02
C GLY A 102 -11.51 -24.49 -9.12
N ASN A 103 -12.39 -24.02 -8.25
CA ASN A 103 -12.73 -22.60 -8.14
C ASN A 103 -11.53 -21.75 -7.74
N CYS A 104 -11.41 -20.58 -8.36
CA CYS A 104 -10.33 -19.64 -8.11
C CYS A 104 -10.86 -18.29 -7.62
N VAL A 105 -10.32 -17.81 -6.52
CA VAL A 105 -10.51 -16.45 -6.01
C VAL A 105 -9.26 -15.63 -6.31
N SER A 106 -9.42 -14.39 -6.73
CA SER A 106 -8.31 -13.47 -6.96
C SER A 106 -8.57 -12.15 -6.28
N THR A 107 -7.58 -11.62 -5.55
CA THR A 107 -7.64 -10.23 -5.08
C THR A 107 -7.05 -9.31 -6.12
N VAL A 108 -7.85 -8.32 -6.52
CA VAL A 108 -7.48 -7.24 -7.44
C VAL A 108 -7.37 -5.96 -6.62
N HIS A 109 -6.16 -5.62 -6.23
CA HIS A 109 -5.91 -4.45 -5.36
C HIS A 109 -6.20 -3.12 -6.03
N ASP A 110 -5.89 -3.01 -7.32
CA ASP A 110 -6.16 -1.81 -8.11
C ASP A 110 -6.20 -2.08 -9.61
N MET A 111 -6.71 -1.11 -10.35
CA MET A 111 -6.74 -1.09 -11.81
C MET A 111 -5.81 -0.01 -12.39
N SER A 112 -4.79 0.41 -11.64
CA SER A 112 -3.92 1.54 -11.97
C SER A 112 -3.20 1.41 -13.31
N ALA A 113 -2.79 0.19 -13.70
CA ALA A 113 -2.14 -0.05 -14.99
C ALA A 113 -3.09 0.13 -16.20
N PHE A 114 -4.41 0.13 -15.96
CA PHE A 114 -5.43 0.40 -16.98
C PHE A 114 -5.90 1.85 -16.94
N ARG A 115 -6.16 2.39 -15.74
CA ARG A 115 -6.70 3.73 -15.57
C ARG A 115 -5.66 4.84 -15.73
N VAL A 116 -4.43 4.59 -15.26
CA VAL A 116 -3.33 5.57 -15.24
C VAL A 116 -2.01 4.96 -15.73
N PRO A 117 -2.00 4.32 -16.94
CA PRO A 117 -0.86 3.57 -17.45
C PRO A 117 0.42 4.43 -17.58
N GLN A 118 0.28 5.74 -17.75
CA GLN A 118 1.41 6.68 -17.87
C GLN A 118 2.28 6.73 -16.61
N TYR A 119 1.79 6.32 -15.46
CA TYR A 119 2.56 6.30 -14.21
C TYR A 119 3.28 4.98 -13.97
N HIS A 120 3.13 4.01 -14.87
CA HIS A 120 3.73 2.68 -14.73
C HIS A 120 4.80 2.41 -15.80
N PRO A 121 5.77 1.53 -15.51
CA PRO A 121 6.64 1.00 -16.56
C PRO A 121 5.82 0.31 -17.65
N HIS A 122 6.14 0.57 -18.91
CA HIS A 122 5.40 0.03 -20.05
C HIS A 122 5.29 -1.50 -20.01
N VAL A 123 6.38 -2.19 -19.63
CA VAL A 123 6.39 -3.65 -19.49
C VAL A 123 5.36 -4.15 -18.47
N ARG A 124 5.16 -3.43 -17.35
CA ARG A 124 4.15 -3.77 -16.35
C ARG A 124 2.74 -3.61 -16.90
N VAL A 125 2.50 -2.53 -17.65
CA VAL A 125 1.20 -2.28 -18.30
C VAL A 125 0.86 -3.39 -19.27
N LEU A 126 1.78 -3.72 -20.19
CA LEU A 126 1.59 -4.80 -21.15
C LEU A 126 1.33 -6.15 -20.48
N TYR A 127 2.11 -6.48 -19.45
CA TYR A 127 1.92 -7.71 -18.69
C TYR A 127 0.52 -7.80 -18.05
N GLN A 128 0.04 -6.73 -17.45
CA GLN A 128 -1.29 -6.72 -16.87
C GLN A 128 -2.39 -6.77 -17.92
N GLN A 129 -2.23 -6.04 -19.03
CA GLN A 129 -3.17 -6.08 -20.15
C GLN A 129 -3.29 -7.48 -20.77
N ASP A 130 -2.21 -8.24 -20.79
CA ASP A 130 -2.22 -9.63 -21.28
C ASP A 130 -2.89 -10.59 -20.29
N ILE A 131 -2.59 -10.47 -18.99
CA ILE A 131 -3.04 -11.46 -17.99
C ILE A 131 -4.50 -11.27 -17.55
N PHE A 132 -5.00 -10.04 -17.48
CA PHE A 132 -6.34 -9.76 -16.94
C PHE A 132 -7.49 -10.38 -17.76
N PRO A 133 -7.48 -10.44 -19.09
CA PRO A 133 -8.50 -11.16 -19.87
C PRO A 133 -8.56 -12.66 -19.54
N HIS A 134 -7.42 -13.27 -19.23
CA HIS A 134 -7.37 -14.67 -18.79
C HIS A 134 -7.85 -14.82 -17.34
N LEU A 135 -7.44 -13.90 -16.45
CA LEU A 135 -7.89 -13.83 -15.07
C LEU A 135 -9.42 -13.76 -15.00
N THR A 136 -10.04 -12.83 -15.71
CA THR A 136 -11.48 -12.58 -15.64
C THR A 136 -12.33 -13.72 -16.20
N LYS A 137 -11.79 -14.50 -17.14
CA LYS A 137 -12.41 -15.73 -17.64
C LYS A 137 -12.31 -16.88 -16.65
N LYS A 138 -11.17 -17.01 -15.96
CA LYS A 138 -10.86 -18.16 -15.11
C LYS A 138 -11.31 -17.99 -13.66
N GLY A 139 -11.20 -16.78 -13.10
CA GLY A 139 -11.56 -16.51 -11.71
C GLY A 139 -13.03 -16.77 -11.45
N SER A 140 -13.35 -17.52 -10.39
CA SER A 140 -14.73 -17.76 -9.97
C SER A 140 -15.27 -16.59 -9.15
N LEU A 141 -14.39 -15.93 -8.37
CA LEU A 141 -14.69 -14.79 -7.53
C LEU A 141 -13.52 -13.80 -7.55
N PHE A 142 -13.84 -12.51 -7.51
CA PHE A 142 -12.87 -11.43 -7.38
C PHE A 142 -13.13 -10.63 -6.11
N ILE A 143 -12.06 -10.35 -5.36
CA ILE A 143 -12.09 -9.48 -4.20
C ILE A 143 -11.33 -8.22 -4.57
N THR A 144 -11.89 -7.06 -4.24
CA THR A 144 -11.22 -5.76 -4.41
C THR A 144 -11.11 -5.06 -3.06
N ASP A 145 -10.11 -4.20 -2.89
CA ASP A 145 -9.85 -3.54 -1.60
C ASP A 145 -10.81 -2.37 -1.34
N SER A 146 -11.49 -1.87 -2.38
CA SER A 146 -12.41 -0.74 -2.33
C SER A 146 -13.55 -0.90 -3.33
N GLU A 147 -14.66 -0.20 -3.12
CA GLU A 147 -15.76 -0.14 -4.08
C GLU A 147 -15.34 0.59 -5.36
N PHE A 148 -14.42 1.56 -5.25
CA PHE A 148 -13.80 2.20 -6.39
C PHE A 148 -13.08 1.17 -7.28
N SER A 149 -12.21 0.34 -6.72
CA SER A 149 -11.51 -0.71 -7.48
C SER A 149 -12.48 -1.75 -8.04
N ARG A 150 -13.58 -2.03 -7.32
CA ARG A 150 -14.65 -2.90 -7.82
C ARG A 150 -15.32 -2.32 -9.06
N THR A 151 -15.70 -1.07 -9.01
CA THR A 151 -16.33 -0.37 -10.13
C THR A 151 -15.40 -0.35 -11.34
N GLU A 152 -14.12 -0.04 -11.14
CA GLU A 152 -13.16 -0.05 -12.25
C GLU A 152 -12.96 -1.44 -12.87
N LEU A 153 -12.89 -2.49 -12.07
CA LEU A 153 -12.79 -3.85 -12.61
C LEU A 153 -13.99 -4.19 -13.51
N LEU A 154 -15.19 -3.80 -13.10
CA LEU A 154 -16.42 -3.98 -13.87
C LEU A 154 -16.47 -3.10 -15.13
N ASP A 155 -15.90 -1.89 -15.07
CA ASP A 155 -15.81 -0.98 -16.22
C ASP A 155 -14.86 -1.50 -17.29
N PHE A 156 -13.72 -2.07 -16.88
CA PHE A 156 -12.70 -2.53 -17.82
C PHE A 156 -12.97 -3.93 -18.37
N PHE A 157 -13.69 -4.78 -17.63
CA PHE A 157 -13.88 -6.18 -18.01
C PHE A 157 -15.32 -6.64 -17.85
N PRO A 158 -15.84 -7.47 -18.79
CA PRO A 158 -17.19 -8.00 -18.74
C PRO A 158 -17.31 -9.13 -17.70
N VAL A 159 -17.15 -8.81 -16.44
CA VAL A 159 -17.31 -9.73 -15.30
C VAL A 159 -18.71 -9.58 -14.72
N ASN A 160 -19.35 -10.71 -14.35
CA ASN A 160 -20.63 -10.64 -13.63
C ASN A 160 -20.43 -9.89 -12.29
N PRO A 161 -21.17 -8.79 -12.02
CA PRO A 161 -21.06 -8.01 -10.80
C PRO A 161 -21.21 -8.84 -9.49
N GLU A 162 -21.99 -9.93 -9.52
CA GLU A 162 -22.15 -10.83 -8.38
C GLU A 162 -20.89 -11.59 -8.00
N ARG A 163 -19.94 -11.70 -8.95
CA ARG A 163 -18.63 -12.34 -8.77
C ARG A 163 -17.55 -11.36 -8.31
N VAL A 164 -17.88 -10.09 -8.09
CA VAL A 164 -16.92 -9.07 -7.63
C VAL A 164 -17.40 -8.51 -6.30
N VAL A 165 -16.58 -8.67 -5.26
CA VAL A 165 -16.90 -8.25 -3.89
C VAL A 165 -15.84 -7.27 -3.40
N SER A 166 -16.27 -6.11 -2.91
CA SER A 166 -15.39 -5.19 -2.21
C SER A 166 -15.24 -5.61 -0.76
N VAL A 167 -13.99 -5.79 -0.32
CA VAL A 167 -13.63 -6.14 1.05
C VAL A 167 -12.52 -5.18 1.49
N PRO A 168 -12.86 -4.13 2.25
CA PRO A 168 -11.89 -3.15 2.73
C PRO A 168 -10.79 -3.78 3.60
N LEU A 169 -9.58 -3.23 3.50
CA LEU A 169 -8.43 -3.67 4.28
C LEU A 169 -8.51 -3.17 5.72
N GLY A 170 -7.78 -3.83 6.62
CA GLY A 170 -7.62 -3.40 7.99
C GLY A 170 -6.36 -2.57 8.22
N VAL A 171 -6.29 -1.88 9.35
CA VAL A 171 -5.08 -1.27 9.87
C VAL A 171 -4.34 -2.24 10.80
N ASP A 172 -3.03 -2.23 10.74
CA ASP A 172 -2.19 -2.98 11.67
C ASP A 172 -2.25 -2.32 13.06
N PRO A 173 -2.52 -3.05 14.16
CA PRO A 173 -2.53 -2.52 15.52
C PRO A 173 -1.23 -1.84 15.96
N LEU A 174 -0.15 -2.06 15.22
CA LEU A 174 1.10 -1.33 15.40
C LEU A 174 0.92 0.19 15.22
N PHE A 175 -0.01 0.62 14.35
CA PHE A 175 -0.33 2.04 14.15
C PHE A 175 -1.36 2.49 15.17
N GLN A 176 -0.92 3.23 16.16
CA GLN A 176 -1.73 3.74 17.27
C GLN A 176 -1.13 5.01 17.86
N VAL A 177 -1.91 5.73 18.63
CA VAL A 177 -1.45 6.91 19.35
C VAL A 177 -0.40 6.52 20.39
N ARG A 178 0.68 7.30 20.47
CA ARG A 178 1.74 7.13 21.47
C ARG A 178 2.14 8.47 22.08
N SER A 179 2.51 8.45 23.36
CA SER A 179 3.03 9.65 24.01
C SER A 179 4.40 10.05 23.44
N ALA A 180 4.72 11.33 23.47
CA ALA A 180 6.01 11.85 23.02
C ALA A 180 7.19 11.12 23.68
N ALA A 181 7.09 10.82 24.98
CA ALA A 181 8.14 10.11 25.73
C ALA A 181 8.41 8.69 25.18
N MET A 182 7.39 8.00 24.65
CA MET A 182 7.56 6.64 24.09
C MET A 182 8.28 6.64 22.73
N ILE A 183 8.14 7.73 21.96
CA ILE A 183 8.63 7.78 20.57
C ILE A 183 9.92 8.57 20.43
N GLU A 184 10.26 9.43 21.38
CA GLU A 184 11.37 10.39 21.30
C GLU A 184 12.71 9.73 20.94
N ALA A 185 13.08 8.65 21.63
CA ALA A 185 14.33 7.93 21.38
C ALA A 185 14.41 7.35 19.97
N THR A 186 13.29 6.85 19.45
CA THR A 186 13.24 6.33 18.08
C THR A 186 13.29 7.48 17.06
N LEU A 187 12.53 8.54 17.27
CA LEU A 187 12.54 9.70 16.38
C LEU A 187 13.92 10.35 16.30
N ALA A 188 14.66 10.41 17.41
CA ALA A 188 16.02 10.95 17.45
C ALA A 188 16.99 10.22 16.51
N LYS A 189 16.84 8.90 16.28
CA LYS A 189 17.63 8.12 15.30
C LYS A 189 17.53 8.70 13.89
N TYR A 190 16.38 9.31 13.56
CA TYR A 190 16.08 9.90 12.25
C TYR A 190 16.21 11.43 12.27
N GLY A 191 16.70 12.01 13.36
CA GLY A 191 16.81 13.45 13.55
C GLY A 191 15.45 14.15 13.57
N LEU A 192 14.40 13.48 14.05
CA LEU A 192 13.02 13.98 14.16
C LEU A 192 12.68 14.33 15.61
N LYS A 193 11.70 15.23 15.77
CA LYS A 193 11.12 15.60 17.08
C LYS A 193 9.61 15.43 17.07
N PRO A 194 8.98 14.93 18.15
CA PRO A 194 7.54 14.78 18.23
C PRO A 194 6.79 16.08 17.90
N GLY A 195 5.78 15.98 17.02
CA GLY A 195 4.95 17.10 16.58
C GLY A 195 5.63 18.15 15.70
N ARG A 196 6.86 17.90 15.22
CA ARG A 196 7.67 18.91 14.51
C ARG A 196 8.08 18.46 13.10
N TYR A 197 7.20 17.79 12.35
CA TYR A 197 7.41 17.46 10.94
C TYR A 197 6.11 17.07 10.26
N ALA A 198 6.03 17.31 8.95
CA ALA A 198 5.02 16.72 8.10
C ALA A 198 5.56 15.40 7.51
N LEU A 199 4.70 14.41 7.35
CA LEU A 199 5.05 13.06 6.91
C LEU A 199 4.35 12.71 5.60
N SER A 200 5.06 12.03 4.70
CA SER A 200 4.46 11.29 3.59
C SER A 200 5.15 9.93 3.45
N VAL A 201 4.37 8.86 3.27
CA VAL A 201 4.86 7.48 3.25
C VAL A 201 4.41 6.79 1.98
N GLY A 202 5.34 6.13 1.30
CA GLY A 202 5.09 5.34 0.11
C GLY A 202 6.30 5.24 -0.80
N THR A 203 6.27 4.27 -1.72
CA THR A 203 7.28 4.16 -2.77
C THR A 203 7.40 5.46 -3.54
N ILE A 204 8.62 5.93 -3.78
CA ILE A 204 8.86 7.16 -4.54
C ILE A 204 8.64 6.87 -6.02
N GLU A 205 7.42 7.12 -6.48
CA GLU A 205 6.95 6.86 -7.85
C GLU A 205 5.97 7.95 -8.33
N PRO A 206 5.83 8.19 -9.64
CA PRO A 206 5.00 9.29 -10.17
C PRO A 206 3.53 9.24 -9.73
N ARG A 207 2.94 8.06 -9.59
CA ARG A 207 1.55 7.87 -9.19
C ARG A 207 1.25 8.46 -7.80
N LYS A 208 2.24 8.43 -6.90
CA LYS A 208 2.15 9.00 -5.54
C LYS A 208 2.22 10.52 -5.51
N ASN A 209 2.54 11.16 -6.63
CA ASN A 209 2.60 12.62 -6.78
C ASN A 209 3.54 13.32 -5.78
N ILE A 210 4.59 12.63 -5.37
CA ILE A 210 5.58 13.15 -4.40
C ILE A 210 6.28 14.37 -4.94
N GLU A 211 6.49 14.45 -6.26
CA GLU A 211 7.10 15.63 -6.90
C GLU A 211 6.29 16.90 -6.66
N ALA A 212 4.97 16.86 -6.88
CA ALA A 212 4.10 17.99 -6.62
C ALA A 212 4.03 18.35 -5.13
N LEU A 213 4.10 17.36 -4.23
CA LEU A 213 4.18 17.63 -2.80
C LEU A 213 5.46 18.39 -2.46
N ILE A 214 6.62 17.94 -2.95
CA ILE A 214 7.91 18.61 -2.74
C ILE A 214 7.87 20.04 -3.29
N ASP A 215 7.44 20.21 -4.55
CA ASP A 215 7.40 21.51 -5.21
C ASP A 215 6.47 22.49 -4.47
N THR A 216 5.30 22.01 -4.04
CA THR A 216 4.36 22.83 -3.26
C THR A 216 4.94 23.17 -1.90
N TYR A 217 5.57 22.20 -1.21
CA TYR A 217 6.20 22.40 0.09
C TYR A 217 7.34 23.42 0.02
N ALA A 218 8.10 23.44 -1.07
CA ALA A 218 9.17 24.42 -1.33
C ALA A 218 8.65 25.87 -1.36
N THR A 219 7.36 26.07 -1.69
CA THR A 219 6.73 27.41 -1.73
C THR A 219 6.16 27.87 -0.38
N LEU A 220 6.18 27.03 0.67
CA LEU A 220 5.75 27.42 2.00
C LEU A 220 6.68 28.49 2.61
N PRO A 221 6.19 29.32 3.57
CA PRO A 221 7.05 30.24 4.30
C PRO A 221 8.28 29.52 4.87
N PRO A 222 9.47 30.11 4.78
CA PRO A 222 10.72 29.48 5.26
C PRO A 222 10.65 29.07 6.75
N GLU A 223 9.99 29.90 7.58
CA GLU A 223 9.81 29.64 9.00
C GLU A 223 8.99 28.36 9.23
N LEU A 224 7.92 28.18 8.45
CA LEU A 224 7.04 27.01 8.55
C LEU A 224 7.77 25.73 8.11
N ARG A 225 8.59 25.81 7.05
CA ARG A 225 9.43 24.68 6.61
C ARG A 225 10.53 24.34 7.61
N ALA A 226 11.08 25.34 8.29
CA ALA A 226 12.08 25.11 9.34
C ALA A 226 11.47 24.47 10.58
N GLU A 227 10.26 24.89 10.96
CA GLU A 227 9.53 24.34 12.09
C GLU A 227 8.99 22.91 11.81
N TYR A 228 8.48 22.69 10.59
CA TYR A 228 7.88 21.43 10.15
C TYR A 228 8.55 20.94 8.86
N PRO A 229 9.77 20.37 8.92
CA PRO A 229 10.39 19.78 7.74
C PRO A 229 9.52 18.66 7.17
N LEU A 230 9.55 18.49 5.83
CA LEU A 230 8.89 17.39 5.15
C LEU A 230 9.73 16.11 5.30
N VAL A 231 9.12 15.05 5.81
CA VAL A 231 9.74 13.73 5.94
C VAL A 231 9.10 12.79 4.93
N LEU A 232 9.92 12.23 4.04
CA LEU A 232 9.50 11.23 3.07
C LEU A 232 10.04 9.86 3.49
N VAL A 233 9.16 8.87 3.65
CA VAL A 233 9.58 7.50 3.98
C VAL A 233 9.11 6.55 2.88
N GLY A 234 10.05 5.76 2.35
CA GLY A 234 9.73 4.76 1.35
C GLY A 234 10.91 4.38 0.46
N GLY A 235 10.77 3.29 -0.25
CA GLY A 235 11.79 2.81 -1.17
C GLY A 235 11.83 3.58 -2.50
N HIS A 236 12.92 3.37 -3.24
CA HIS A 236 13.06 3.87 -4.60
C HIS A 236 12.09 3.11 -5.52
N GLY A 237 11.25 3.86 -6.24
CA GLY A 237 10.30 3.33 -7.23
C GLY A 237 10.79 3.53 -8.67
N TRP A 238 9.91 3.23 -9.61
CA TRP A 238 10.17 3.42 -11.04
C TRP A 238 9.91 4.87 -11.47
N ASN A 239 10.55 5.29 -12.56
CA ASN A 239 10.38 6.61 -13.19
C ASN A 239 10.52 7.77 -12.18
N SER A 240 11.47 7.68 -11.24
CA SER A 240 11.59 8.59 -10.09
C SER A 240 12.91 9.37 -10.04
N ALA A 241 13.70 9.36 -11.12
CA ALA A 241 15.01 10.04 -11.14
C ALA A 241 14.89 11.54 -10.81
N SER A 242 13.99 12.27 -11.48
CA SER A 242 13.74 13.70 -11.23
C SER A 242 13.29 13.98 -9.81
N ILE A 243 12.48 13.07 -9.24
CA ILE A 243 12.02 13.20 -7.85
C ILE A 243 13.20 13.07 -6.89
N HIS A 244 14.09 12.10 -7.13
CA HIS A 244 15.29 11.91 -6.30
C HIS A 244 16.29 13.07 -6.41
N GLU A 245 16.42 13.71 -7.56
CA GLU A 245 17.20 14.94 -7.72
C GLU A 245 16.65 16.07 -6.83
N LYS A 246 15.33 16.27 -6.83
CA LYS A 246 14.67 17.25 -5.94
C LYS A 246 14.85 16.89 -4.46
N ILE A 247 14.69 15.62 -4.10
CA ILE A 247 14.93 15.14 -2.74
C ILE A 247 16.36 15.46 -2.30
N ALA A 248 17.36 15.18 -3.13
CA ALA A 248 18.77 15.47 -2.82
C ALA A 248 19.02 16.96 -2.63
N ARG A 249 18.51 17.79 -3.53
CA ARG A 249 18.62 19.25 -3.45
C ARG A 249 18.02 19.81 -2.16
N TYR A 250 16.77 19.49 -1.87
CA TYR A 250 16.05 20.07 -0.73
C TYR A 250 16.44 19.46 0.62
N SER A 251 17.04 18.26 0.61
CA SER A 251 17.69 17.72 1.80
C SER A 251 18.93 18.52 2.18
N GLN A 252 19.69 19.06 1.20
CA GLN A 252 20.82 19.96 1.46
C GLN A 252 20.36 21.32 2.02
N GLU A 253 19.17 21.78 1.63
CA GLU A 253 18.55 22.99 2.21
C GLU A 253 18.02 22.77 3.64
N GLY A 254 17.94 21.52 4.13
CA GLY A 254 17.64 21.12 5.51
C GLY A 254 16.17 20.97 5.86
N TRP A 255 15.24 21.36 4.98
CA TRP A 255 13.80 21.25 5.26
C TRP A 255 13.13 19.97 4.71
N LEU A 256 13.85 19.13 3.97
CA LEU A 256 13.38 17.82 3.53
C LEU A 256 14.27 16.73 4.12
N LYS A 257 13.67 15.65 4.65
CA LYS A 257 14.37 14.49 5.18
C LYS A 257 13.88 13.23 4.46
N TYR A 258 14.80 12.38 4.04
CA TYR A 258 14.49 11.13 3.35
C TYR A 258 15.29 9.97 3.95
N PRO A 259 14.81 9.36 5.05
CA PRO A 259 15.45 8.20 5.68
C PRO A 259 15.38 6.93 4.83
N ARG A 260 14.70 6.96 3.66
CA ARG A 260 14.50 5.82 2.77
C ARG A 260 13.65 4.73 3.44
N PHE A 261 14.20 3.51 3.55
CA PHE A 261 13.55 2.41 4.24
C PHE A 261 13.65 2.59 5.77
N VAL A 262 12.51 2.38 6.41
CA VAL A 262 12.39 2.40 7.88
C VAL A 262 11.70 1.10 8.29
N PRO A 263 12.19 0.37 9.33
CA PRO A 263 11.51 -0.80 9.87
C PRO A 263 10.09 -0.48 10.33
N ASP A 264 9.16 -1.43 10.18
CA ASP A 264 7.73 -1.19 10.46
C ASP A 264 7.48 -0.67 11.89
N GLN A 265 8.23 -1.16 12.89
CA GLN A 265 8.12 -0.66 14.27
C GLN A 265 8.53 0.81 14.39
N ASP A 266 9.67 1.20 13.80
CA ASP A 266 10.13 2.60 13.82
C ASP A 266 9.19 3.48 12.97
N LEU A 267 8.65 2.96 11.86
CA LEU A 267 7.68 3.66 11.02
C LEU A 267 6.42 4.04 11.80
N ALA A 268 5.89 3.12 12.61
CA ALA A 268 4.73 3.41 13.44
C ALA A 268 4.99 4.53 14.47
N PHE A 269 6.23 4.63 14.97
CA PHE A 269 6.63 5.74 15.85
C PHE A 269 6.75 7.06 15.04
N ILE A 270 7.26 6.99 13.81
CA ILE A 270 7.33 8.16 12.92
C ILE A 270 5.92 8.65 12.56
N TYR A 271 4.96 7.75 12.30
CA TYR A 271 3.56 8.17 12.12
C TYR A 271 3.04 8.89 13.36
N SER A 272 3.11 8.24 14.53
CA SER A 272 2.55 8.78 15.77
C SER A 272 3.19 10.10 16.21
N GLY A 273 4.39 10.41 15.77
CA GLY A 273 5.10 11.65 16.07
C GLY A 273 4.93 12.77 15.06
N ALA A 274 4.24 12.56 13.95
CA ALA A 274 4.08 13.58 12.93
C ALA A 274 3.09 14.68 13.35
N ARG A 275 3.28 15.90 12.86
CA ARG A 275 2.31 17.00 12.98
C ARG A 275 1.14 16.80 12.03
N LEU A 276 1.44 16.24 10.84
CA LEU A 276 0.51 16.09 9.74
C LEU A 276 1.01 14.98 8.81
N PHE A 277 0.09 14.23 8.24
CA PHE A 277 0.36 13.30 7.14
C PHE A 277 -0.21 13.82 5.82
N ALA A 278 0.58 13.75 4.73
CA ALA A 278 0.14 14.18 3.40
C ALA A 278 0.21 13.02 2.40
N CYS A 279 -0.93 12.71 1.76
CA CYS A 279 -1.08 11.73 0.68
C CYS A 279 -1.80 12.35 -0.50
N ILE A 280 -1.08 12.96 -1.43
CA ILE A 280 -1.67 13.65 -2.58
C ILE A 280 -1.59 12.83 -3.88
N SER A 281 -1.69 11.52 -3.76
CA SER A 281 -1.58 10.56 -4.86
C SER A 281 -2.58 10.86 -5.99
N HIS A 282 -2.17 10.60 -7.23
CA HIS A 282 -3.08 10.63 -8.38
C HIS A 282 -4.07 9.45 -8.40
N TYR A 283 -3.67 8.36 -7.79
CA TYR A 283 -4.45 7.13 -7.76
C TYR A 283 -3.99 6.21 -6.63
N GLU A 284 -4.95 5.60 -5.91
CA GLU A 284 -4.74 4.52 -4.94
C GLU A 284 -5.83 3.46 -5.10
N GLY A 285 -5.47 2.19 -4.88
CA GLY A 285 -6.46 1.10 -4.84
C GLY A 285 -7.23 1.02 -3.52
N PHE A 286 -6.61 1.51 -2.42
CA PHE A 286 -7.22 1.61 -1.10
C PHE A 286 -6.75 2.87 -0.36
N GLY A 287 -5.51 2.91 0.09
CA GLY A 287 -4.98 4.04 0.86
C GLY A 287 -4.53 3.66 2.27
N LEU A 288 -3.87 2.50 2.43
CA LEU A 288 -3.31 2.08 3.72
C LEU A 288 -2.52 3.18 4.45
N PRO A 289 -1.66 4.00 3.79
CA PRO A 289 -0.94 5.05 4.48
C PRO A 289 -1.84 6.13 5.11
N VAL A 290 -2.98 6.45 4.49
CA VAL A 290 -3.99 7.36 5.07
C VAL A 290 -4.61 6.72 6.31
N LEU A 291 -4.97 5.45 6.22
CA LEU A 291 -5.55 4.71 7.33
C LEU A 291 -4.55 4.57 8.50
N GLU A 292 -3.28 4.28 8.21
CA GLU A 292 -2.19 4.20 9.20
C GLU A 292 -2.00 5.54 9.93
N ALA A 293 -2.06 6.65 9.20
CA ALA A 293 -1.98 7.99 9.76
C ALA A 293 -3.17 8.30 10.70
N MET A 294 -4.39 8.02 10.25
CA MET A 294 -5.60 8.21 11.07
C MET A 294 -5.56 7.36 12.34
N ALA A 295 -5.15 6.10 12.24
CA ALA A 295 -5.00 5.20 13.40
C ALA A 295 -3.90 5.67 14.38
N SER A 296 -2.89 6.37 13.87
CA SER A 296 -1.82 6.99 14.68
C SER A 296 -2.23 8.30 15.33
N GLY A 297 -3.47 8.78 15.10
CA GLY A 297 -4.02 9.99 15.71
C GLY A 297 -3.42 11.29 15.18
N ILE A 298 -3.00 11.32 13.90
CA ILE A 298 -2.46 12.52 13.27
C ILE A 298 -3.39 13.03 12.17
N PRO A 299 -3.49 14.36 11.98
CA PRO A 299 -4.31 14.94 10.93
C PRO A 299 -3.80 14.54 9.55
N VAL A 300 -4.71 14.39 8.61
CA VAL A 300 -4.41 13.93 7.24
C VAL A 300 -4.88 14.96 6.22
N ILE A 301 -3.99 15.29 5.27
CA ILE A 301 -4.33 15.89 3.99
C ILE A 301 -4.25 14.78 2.94
N SER A 302 -5.35 14.53 2.23
CA SER A 302 -5.44 13.48 1.20
C SER A 302 -5.92 14.07 -0.11
N SER A 303 -5.48 13.51 -1.24
CA SER A 303 -6.19 13.79 -2.49
C SER A 303 -7.58 13.16 -2.46
N ASP A 304 -8.51 13.78 -3.20
CA ASP A 304 -9.88 13.27 -3.42
C ASP A 304 -9.94 12.24 -4.57
N ALA A 305 -8.82 11.58 -4.86
CA ALA A 305 -8.67 10.70 -6.01
C ALA A 305 -8.90 9.23 -5.64
N ALA A 306 -9.53 8.50 -6.57
CA ALA A 306 -9.71 7.06 -6.53
C ALA A 306 -10.40 6.60 -5.22
N SER A 307 -9.84 5.60 -4.54
CA SER A 307 -10.40 5.03 -3.31
C SER A 307 -10.18 5.86 -2.04
N LEU A 308 -9.37 6.92 -2.09
CA LEU A 308 -9.00 7.69 -0.88
C LEU A 308 -10.21 8.29 -0.13
N PRO A 309 -11.28 8.77 -0.80
CA PRO A 309 -12.49 9.20 -0.11
C PRO A 309 -13.23 8.09 0.65
N GLU A 310 -13.16 6.84 0.20
CA GLU A 310 -13.76 5.71 0.90
C GLU A 310 -13.07 5.43 2.23
N VAL A 311 -11.75 5.63 2.27
CA VAL A 311 -10.95 5.41 3.47
C VAL A 311 -10.99 6.60 4.42
N GLY A 312 -10.82 7.81 3.88
CA GLY A 312 -10.73 9.04 4.67
C GLY A 312 -12.07 9.53 5.22
N GLY A 313 -13.20 9.25 4.54
CA GLY A 313 -14.52 9.75 4.94
C GLY A 313 -14.50 11.27 5.15
N ASP A 314 -15.09 11.73 6.24
CA ASP A 314 -15.09 13.15 6.65
C ASP A 314 -13.95 13.51 7.61
N ALA A 315 -12.97 12.61 7.77
CA ALA A 315 -11.91 12.73 8.77
C ALA A 315 -10.61 13.35 8.22
N VAL A 316 -10.58 13.73 6.93
CA VAL A 316 -9.39 14.25 6.28
C VAL A 316 -9.68 15.54 5.52
N VAL A 317 -8.65 16.35 5.29
CA VAL A 317 -8.74 17.52 4.40
C VAL A 317 -8.47 17.06 2.97
N TYR A 318 -9.46 17.20 2.09
CA TYR A 318 -9.31 16.79 0.70
C TYR A 318 -8.76 17.91 -0.18
N VAL A 319 -7.85 17.54 -1.08
CA VAL A 319 -7.26 18.43 -2.08
C VAL A 319 -7.29 17.76 -3.47
N LYS A 320 -7.36 18.58 -4.50
CA LYS A 320 -7.18 18.10 -5.88
C LYS A 320 -5.69 17.86 -6.14
N PRO A 321 -5.26 16.65 -6.59
CA PRO A 321 -3.84 16.32 -6.75
C PRO A 321 -3.10 17.15 -7.81
N LYS A 322 -3.83 17.87 -8.67
CA LYS A 322 -3.31 18.75 -9.73
C LYS A 322 -3.49 20.24 -9.43
N GLN A 323 -3.83 20.61 -8.20
CA GLN A 323 -4.05 22.01 -7.79
C GLN A 323 -3.04 22.40 -6.69
N PRO A 324 -1.83 22.84 -7.04
CA PRO A 324 -0.77 23.14 -6.08
C PRO A 324 -1.16 24.27 -5.10
N GLU A 325 -1.97 25.25 -5.54
CA GLU A 325 -2.46 26.33 -4.68
C GLU A 325 -3.36 25.81 -3.56
N GLN A 326 -4.25 24.86 -3.88
CA GLN A 326 -5.11 24.22 -2.90
C GLN A 326 -4.29 23.39 -1.91
N ILE A 327 -3.34 22.60 -2.43
CA ILE A 327 -2.41 21.80 -1.59
C ILE A 327 -1.65 22.72 -0.65
N ARG A 328 -1.10 23.84 -1.17
CA ARG A 328 -0.35 24.83 -0.39
C ARG A 328 -1.21 25.44 0.71
N ALA A 329 -2.41 25.90 0.37
CA ALA A 329 -3.32 26.50 1.33
C ALA A 329 -3.67 25.53 2.47
N SER A 330 -4.00 24.26 2.13
CA SER A 330 -4.31 23.21 3.11
C SER A 330 -3.11 22.87 3.99
N LEU A 331 -1.90 22.80 3.43
CA LEU A 331 -0.68 22.58 4.22
C LEU A 331 -0.46 23.70 5.24
N ILE A 332 -0.56 24.98 4.82
CA ILE A 332 -0.40 26.13 5.71
C ILE A 332 -1.47 26.07 6.80
N GLN A 333 -2.73 25.90 6.44
CA GLN A 333 -3.85 25.89 7.37
C GLN A 333 -3.66 24.81 8.45
N VAL A 334 -3.44 23.55 8.06
CA VAL A 334 -3.33 22.44 9.02
C VAL A 334 -2.05 22.55 9.86
N LEU A 335 -0.91 22.97 9.30
CA LEU A 335 0.32 23.13 10.06
C LEU A 335 0.22 24.24 11.11
N SER A 336 -0.58 25.29 10.85
CA SER A 336 -0.67 26.49 11.70
C SER A 336 -1.86 26.50 12.66
N ASP A 337 -2.81 25.55 12.56
CA ASP A 337 -4.03 25.51 13.37
C ASP A 337 -4.04 24.26 14.28
N ASP A 338 -3.77 24.47 15.57
CA ASP A 338 -3.74 23.39 16.57
C ASP A 338 -5.13 22.81 16.84
N GLN A 339 -6.18 23.63 16.80
CA GLN A 339 -7.55 23.16 17.04
C GLN A 339 -8.00 22.27 15.89
N GLN A 340 -7.76 22.70 14.64
CA GLN A 340 -8.08 21.90 13.48
C GLN A 340 -7.34 20.57 13.49
N CYS A 341 -6.05 20.56 13.88
CA CYS A 341 -5.28 19.33 14.00
C CYS A 341 -5.90 18.36 15.01
N GLN A 342 -6.33 18.84 16.18
CA GLN A 342 -6.98 18.01 17.19
C GLN A 342 -8.32 17.45 16.69
N ASP A 343 -9.13 18.28 16.06
CA ASP A 343 -10.44 17.86 15.53
C ASP A 343 -10.29 16.79 14.43
N LEU A 344 -9.34 16.97 13.52
CA LEU A 344 -9.03 15.99 12.47
C LEU A 344 -8.47 14.69 13.05
N ALA A 345 -7.60 14.77 14.06
CA ALA A 345 -7.04 13.60 14.72
C ALA A 345 -8.14 12.76 15.40
N ILE A 346 -9.07 13.40 16.11
CA ILE A 346 -10.22 12.74 16.76
C ILE A 346 -11.09 12.05 15.71
N LYS A 347 -11.48 12.75 14.64
CA LYS A 347 -12.27 12.19 13.54
C LYS A 347 -11.54 11.03 12.86
N GLY A 348 -10.22 11.18 12.64
CA GLY A 348 -9.38 10.14 12.04
C GLY A 348 -9.37 8.86 12.88
N LEU A 349 -9.24 8.96 14.18
CA LEU A 349 -9.27 7.81 15.08
C LEU A 349 -10.63 7.07 15.03
N GLU A 350 -11.75 7.81 15.00
CA GLU A 350 -13.07 7.19 14.86
C GLU A 350 -13.25 6.52 13.51
N GLN A 351 -12.82 7.15 12.42
CA GLN A 351 -12.86 6.59 11.07
C GLN A 351 -12.01 5.32 10.97
N ALA A 352 -10.80 5.32 11.54
CA ALA A 352 -9.90 4.17 11.50
C ALA A 352 -10.46 2.92 12.18
N LYS A 353 -11.31 3.04 13.21
CA LYS A 353 -11.98 1.92 13.88
C LYS A 353 -12.85 1.07 12.94
N LEU A 354 -13.31 1.65 11.84
CA LEU A 354 -14.14 0.95 10.86
C LEU A 354 -13.34 -0.09 10.05
N PHE A 355 -12.00 -0.04 10.10
CA PHE A 355 -11.09 -0.82 9.28
C PHE A 355 -10.19 -1.69 10.15
N ASN A 356 -10.49 -2.98 10.24
CA ASN A 356 -9.67 -3.94 10.97
C ASN A 356 -9.58 -5.26 10.22
N TRP A 357 -8.50 -5.99 10.43
CA TRP A 357 -8.19 -7.22 9.71
C TRP A 357 -9.14 -8.39 10.05
N GLU A 358 -9.73 -8.39 11.25
CA GLU A 358 -10.74 -9.38 11.62
C GLU A 358 -11.99 -9.23 10.74
N ARG A 359 -12.46 -7.99 10.55
CA ARG A 359 -13.55 -7.69 9.62
C ARG A 359 -13.20 -8.06 8.19
N THR A 360 -11.99 -7.75 7.73
CA THR A 360 -11.50 -8.13 6.39
C THR A 360 -11.55 -9.64 6.20
N ALA A 361 -11.07 -10.41 7.18
CA ALA A 361 -11.11 -11.88 7.13
C ALA A 361 -12.53 -12.41 7.11
N HIS A 362 -13.42 -11.91 7.98
CA HIS A 362 -14.83 -12.31 8.01
C HIS A 362 -15.55 -12.02 6.70
N GLN A 363 -15.40 -10.82 6.14
CA GLN A 363 -16.01 -10.47 4.86
C GLN A 363 -15.45 -11.30 3.70
N THR A 364 -14.17 -11.66 3.76
CA THR A 364 -13.55 -12.57 2.79
C THR A 364 -14.16 -13.97 2.89
N ILE A 365 -14.39 -14.49 4.10
CA ILE A 365 -15.06 -15.79 4.31
C ILE A 365 -16.50 -15.75 3.77
N GLU A 366 -17.24 -14.67 4.03
CA GLU A 366 -18.58 -14.49 3.47
C GLU A 366 -18.55 -14.45 1.92
N ALA A 367 -17.53 -13.83 1.34
CA ALA A 367 -17.37 -13.83 -0.11
C ALA A 367 -17.12 -15.24 -0.67
N TYR A 368 -16.36 -16.09 0.03
CA TYR A 368 -16.13 -17.48 -0.39
C TYR A 368 -17.42 -18.31 -0.49
N ARG A 369 -18.43 -18.05 0.35
CA ARG A 369 -19.73 -18.73 0.31
C ARG A 369 -20.49 -18.55 -1.02
N ARG A 370 -20.06 -17.59 -1.86
CA ARG A 370 -20.66 -17.42 -3.19
C ARG A 370 -20.17 -18.43 -4.22
N ILE A 371 -19.13 -19.21 -3.90
CA ILE A 371 -18.52 -20.17 -4.82
C ILE A 371 -18.43 -21.58 -4.22
N THR A 372 -18.82 -21.74 -2.96
CA THR A 372 -19.00 -23.05 -2.29
C THR A 372 -20.47 -23.40 -2.26
#